data_76e7ad0f7a448b1d0530e811372b2274
#
_entry.id   76e7ad0f7a448b1d0530e811372b2274
#
_cell.length_a   1.000
_cell.length_b   1.000
_cell.length_c   1.000
_cell.angle_alpha   90.00
_cell.angle_beta   90.00
_cell.angle_gamma   90.00
#
_symmetry.space_group_name_H-M   'P 1'
#
loop_
_entity.id
_entity.type
_entity.pdbx_description
1 polymer ?
#
loop_
_entity_poly.entity_id
_entity_poly.type
_entity_poly.pdbx_seq_one_letter_code
_entity_poly.pdbx_strand_id
1 'polypeptide(L)'
;MYKLNSITENKLIENITKNYNRSPIQINNLQESDSELLNINILENDQLAITTDSIVEEIEMGIYKDPYLIGWMTVMVNMSDLAAVSATPVGVLVSEILPENLDESFRTKLHEGINDACKECGTYVIGGDTNFGKQLIISATAIGITKNRMFNTRIGCKPGDVLYTTGKLGIGNAYALTQLAESECQIEYKPVAKLKAGIAIWGIASCCIDTSDGAIAAFDQLMRLNNVGIKMDLDWAAKLDTNSKSIIYEFGLPKWLLLAGQHGEFELIFSVPSEKESILKKISSQLSLHFLRIGEIQNNKGFFLNINDHQVELPTEKIRNIASQKNFNLNTYLKPLLEIDNSLQNNKRQYFDNLLTSL
;
A
#
# COMPACT_ATOMS: atom_id res chain seq x y z
N MET A 1 -4.97 30.60 39.41
CA MET A 1 -4.11 29.86 38.49
C MET A 1 -4.92 29.56 37.24
N TYR A 2 -4.54 30.03 36.07
CA TYR A 2 -5.22 29.74 34.81
C TYR A 2 -5.06 28.27 34.48
N LYS A 3 -6.15 27.59 34.03
CA LYS A 3 -6.14 26.20 33.59
C LYS A 3 -6.22 26.19 32.08
N LEU A 4 -5.28 25.56 31.40
CA LEU A 4 -5.27 25.44 29.94
C LEU A 4 -6.58 24.83 29.39
N ASN A 5 -7.11 23.79 30.04
CA ASN A 5 -8.33 23.11 29.67
C ASN A 5 -9.64 23.87 29.95
N SER A 6 -9.56 25.12 30.42
CA SER A 6 -10.73 26.02 30.49
C SER A 6 -11.11 26.58 29.11
N ILE A 7 -10.21 26.50 28.12
CA ILE A 7 -10.43 26.89 26.74
C ILE A 7 -10.94 25.65 25.96
N THR A 8 -11.99 25.82 25.19
CA THR A 8 -12.68 24.72 24.46
C THR A 8 -11.74 23.97 23.51
N GLU A 9 -10.94 24.71 22.75
CA GLU A 9 -9.93 24.14 21.84
C GLU A 9 -8.90 23.31 22.61
N ASN A 10 -8.31 23.84 23.66
CA ASN A 10 -7.32 23.14 24.50
C ASN A 10 -7.90 21.87 25.11
N LYS A 11 -9.18 21.90 25.51
CA LYS A 11 -9.89 20.72 26.03
C LYS A 11 -10.09 19.67 24.96
N LEU A 12 -10.39 20.06 23.71
CA LEU A 12 -10.50 19.15 22.59
C LEU A 12 -9.15 18.46 22.31
N ILE A 13 -8.08 19.23 22.19
CA ILE A 13 -6.70 18.74 21.98
C ILE A 13 -6.33 17.75 23.10
N GLU A 14 -6.58 18.10 24.36
CA GLU A 14 -6.34 17.20 25.50
C GLU A 14 -7.15 15.90 25.39
N ASN A 15 -8.41 15.98 24.95
CA ASN A 15 -9.27 14.82 24.77
C ASN A 15 -8.82 13.91 23.62
N ILE A 16 -8.32 14.47 22.52
CA ILE A 16 -7.76 13.70 21.39
C ILE A 16 -6.46 13.04 21.80
N THR A 17 -5.51 13.82 22.33
CA THR A 17 -4.16 13.38 22.63
C THR A 17 -4.06 12.35 23.75
N LYS A 18 -5.05 12.29 24.67
CA LYS A 18 -5.10 11.22 25.70
C LYS A 18 -5.28 9.82 25.14
N ASN A 19 -5.75 9.70 23.88
CA ASN A 19 -5.88 8.41 23.18
C ASN A 19 -4.54 7.95 22.59
N TYR A 20 -3.52 8.80 22.53
CA TYR A 20 -2.22 8.48 21.97
C TYR A 20 -1.17 8.20 23.04
N ASN A 21 -0.31 7.25 22.77
CA ASN A 21 0.90 7.09 23.56
C ASN A 21 1.89 8.19 23.21
N ARG A 22 2.44 8.85 24.22
CA ARG A 22 3.48 9.85 24.01
C ARG A 22 4.80 9.18 23.68
N SER A 23 5.50 9.70 22.66
CA SER A 23 6.82 9.21 22.30
C SER A 23 7.86 9.55 23.38
N PRO A 24 8.72 8.59 23.78
CA PRO A 24 9.77 8.86 24.77
C PRO A 24 10.84 9.84 24.28
N ILE A 25 10.91 10.13 22.96
CA ILE A 25 11.85 11.11 22.40
C ILE A 25 11.28 12.53 22.33
N GLN A 26 9.99 12.75 22.64
CA GLN A 26 9.41 14.10 22.72
C GLN A 26 9.92 14.84 23.95
N ILE A 27 10.41 16.08 23.76
CA ILE A 27 11.01 16.89 24.80
C ILE A 27 9.97 17.77 25.50
N ASN A 28 9.17 18.51 24.72
CA ASN A 28 8.15 19.42 25.21
C ASN A 28 6.89 18.70 25.68
N ASN A 29 6.16 19.29 26.61
CA ASN A 29 4.83 18.85 26.99
C ASN A 29 3.78 19.32 25.97
N LEU A 30 2.56 18.80 26.09
CA LEU A 30 1.43 19.22 25.29
C LEU A 30 1.20 20.74 25.43
N GLN A 31 1.09 21.45 24.32
CA GLN A 31 0.89 22.91 24.24
C GLN A 31 2.01 23.76 24.88
N GLU A 32 3.19 23.20 25.10
CA GLU A 32 4.33 23.92 25.69
C GLU A 32 5.12 24.74 24.66
N SER A 33 5.04 24.35 23.35
CA SER A 33 5.73 25.06 22.27
C SER A 33 4.89 25.03 20.99
N ASP A 34 5.19 25.93 20.05
CA ASP A 34 4.52 26.03 18.73
C ASP A 34 4.92 24.89 17.78
N SER A 35 5.91 24.10 18.15
CA SER A 35 6.41 22.96 17.37
C SER A 35 6.73 21.80 18.30
N GLU A 36 6.59 20.57 17.80
CA GLU A 36 7.04 19.39 18.53
C GLU A 36 8.57 19.29 18.50
N LEU A 37 9.18 19.14 19.67
CA LEU A 37 10.62 19.03 19.84
C LEU A 37 10.99 17.57 20.10
N LEU A 38 11.84 17.00 19.27
CA LEU A 38 12.24 15.60 19.32
C LEU A 38 13.74 15.46 19.57
N ASN A 39 14.12 14.62 20.52
CA ASN A 39 15.50 14.22 20.71
C ASN A 39 15.86 13.06 19.76
N ILE A 40 16.22 13.41 18.53
CA ILE A 40 16.60 12.44 17.49
C ILE A 40 18.12 12.44 17.33
N ASN A 41 18.74 11.28 17.51
CA ASN A 41 20.16 11.11 17.21
C ASN A 41 20.33 10.62 15.76
N ILE A 42 20.66 11.55 14.86
CA ILE A 42 20.96 11.28 13.45
C ILE A 42 22.48 11.33 13.28
N LEU A 43 23.07 10.20 12.89
CA LEU A 43 24.50 10.12 12.60
C LEU A 43 24.81 10.68 11.20
N GLU A 44 26.07 11.02 10.93
CA GLU A 44 26.50 11.65 9.67
C GLU A 44 26.09 10.88 8.40
N ASN A 45 26.00 9.55 8.48
CA ASN A 45 25.63 8.70 7.35
C ASN A 45 24.16 8.23 7.36
N ASP A 46 23.37 8.62 8.33
CA ASP A 46 21.93 8.33 8.37
C ASP A 46 21.18 9.31 7.47
N GLN A 47 20.06 8.87 6.88
CA GLN A 47 19.17 9.72 6.09
C GLN A 47 17.79 9.79 6.72
N LEU A 48 17.18 10.96 6.62
CA LEU A 48 15.79 11.17 6.98
C LEU A 48 14.90 10.77 5.79
N ALA A 49 13.94 9.88 6.05
CA ALA A 49 12.87 9.54 5.12
C ALA A 49 11.60 10.25 5.57
N ILE A 50 10.93 10.94 4.67
CA ILE A 50 9.69 11.68 4.96
C ILE A 50 8.70 11.37 3.85
N THR A 51 7.47 11.03 4.22
CA THR A 51 6.36 10.83 3.29
C THR A 51 5.09 11.43 3.85
N THR A 52 4.11 11.73 3.00
CA THR A 52 2.80 12.23 3.40
C THR A 52 1.74 11.68 2.46
N ASP A 53 0.67 11.13 3.05
CA ASP A 53 -0.47 10.57 2.33
C ASP A 53 -1.79 10.94 2.97
N SER A 54 -2.83 10.94 2.15
CA SER A 54 -4.21 11.18 2.50
C SER A 54 -5.07 10.01 2.00
N ILE A 55 -6.12 9.68 2.75
CA ILE A 55 -7.08 8.62 2.40
C ILE A 55 -8.48 9.21 2.11
N VAL A 56 -8.52 10.46 1.67
CA VAL A 56 -9.77 11.20 1.41
C VAL A 56 -10.56 10.58 0.26
N GLU A 57 -9.88 10.14 -0.80
CA GLU A 57 -10.54 9.54 -1.96
C GLU A 57 -11.28 8.25 -1.57
N GLU A 58 -10.67 7.39 -0.77
CA GLU A 58 -11.27 6.13 -0.31
C GLU A 58 -12.48 6.36 0.61
N ILE A 59 -12.43 7.41 1.43
CA ILE A 59 -13.55 7.83 2.28
C ILE A 59 -14.69 8.37 1.40
N GLU A 60 -14.39 9.27 0.47
CA GLU A 60 -15.39 9.87 -0.44
C GLU A 60 -16.04 8.82 -1.36
N MET A 61 -15.26 7.85 -1.85
CA MET A 61 -15.78 6.72 -2.63
C MET A 61 -16.58 5.72 -1.80
N GLY A 62 -16.56 5.82 -0.46
CA GLY A 62 -17.23 4.89 0.44
C GLY A 62 -16.55 3.54 0.55
N ILE A 63 -15.25 3.46 0.26
CA ILE A 63 -14.43 2.26 0.50
C ILE A 63 -14.14 2.14 1.99
N TYR A 64 -13.71 3.23 2.65
CA TYR A 64 -13.52 3.26 4.09
C TYR A 64 -14.71 3.92 4.79
N LYS A 65 -15.49 3.12 5.54
CA LYS A 65 -16.66 3.55 6.30
C LYS A 65 -16.48 3.38 7.81
N ASP A 66 -15.71 2.37 8.22
CA ASP A 66 -15.42 2.12 9.62
C ASP A 66 -14.39 3.12 10.15
N PRO A 67 -14.73 3.93 11.18
CA PRO A 67 -13.81 4.92 11.72
C PRO A 67 -12.49 4.32 12.26
N TYR A 68 -12.54 3.13 12.82
CA TYR A 68 -11.31 2.45 13.26
C TYR A 68 -10.39 2.13 12.08
N LEU A 69 -10.94 1.60 10.98
CA LEU A 69 -10.19 1.33 9.76
C LEU A 69 -9.64 2.62 9.13
N ILE A 70 -10.42 3.70 9.12
CA ILE A 70 -9.97 5.02 8.65
C ILE A 70 -8.74 5.46 9.44
N GLY A 71 -8.80 5.41 10.77
CA GLY A 71 -7.66 5.74 11.63
C GLY A 71 -6.45 4.83 11.40
N TRP A 72 -6.68 3.53 11.29
CA TRP A 72 -5.64 2.55 10.98
C TRP A 72 -4.93 2.85 9.66
N MET A 73 -5.70 3.08 8.59
CA MET A 73 -5.17 3.35 7.25
C MET A 73 -4.43 4.67 7.16
N THR A 74 -4.87 5.72 7.89
CA THR A 74 -4.16 7.02 7.96
C THR A 74 -2.68 6.84 8.33
N VAL A 75 -2.37 5.86 9.18
CA VAL A 75 -0.98 5.54 9.57
C VAL A 75 -0.35 4.57 8.58
N MET A 76 -1.07 3.50 8.20
CA MET A 76 -0.51 2.39 7.42
C MET A 76 -0.05 2.78 6.02
N VAL A 77 -0.76 3.70 5.34
CA VAL A 77 -0.34 4.20 4.02
C VAL A 77 1.06 4.80 4.08
N ASN A 78 1.33 5.62 5.07
CA ASN A 78 2.64 6.26 5.28
C ASN A 78 3.72 5.28 5.77
N MET A 79 3.35 4.32 6.62
CA MET A 79 4.28 3.29 7.09
C MET A 79 4.72 2.35 5.96
N SER A 80 3.86 2.14 4.97
CA SER A 80 4.17 1.35 3.77
C SER A 80 5.28 1.98 2.95
N ASP A 81 5.25 3.30 2.77
CA ASP A 81 6.34 4.03 2.10
C ASP A 81 7.66 3.93 2.86
N LEU A 82 7.61 4.10 4.18
CA LEU A 82 8.80 3.93 5.01
C LEU A 82 9.36 2.50 4.91
N ALA A 83 8.48 1.49 4.84
CA ALA A 83 8.88 0.10 4.63
C ALA A 83 9.57 -0.10 3.27
N ALA A 84 9.02 0.48 2.21
CA ALA A 84 9.59 0.38 0.86
C ALA A 84 11.01 0.93 0.75
N VAL A 85 11.34 1.96 1.54
CA VAL A 85 12.69 2.55 1.58
C VAL A 85 13.56 2.03 2.73
N SER A 86 13.14 0.99 3.47
CA SER A 86 13.87 0.41 4.62
C SER A 86 14.07 1.37 5.79
N ALA A 87 13.20 2.35 5.97
CA ALA A 87 13.29 3.30 7.07
C ALA A 87 12.68 2.74 8.37
N THR A 88 13.32 3.04 9.49
CA THR A 88 12.76 2.83 10.82
C THR A 88 11.91 4.04 11.19
N PRO A 89 10.62 3.87 11.53
CA PRO A 89 9.76 4.99 11.88
C PRO A 89 10.24 5.74 13.13
N VAL A 90 10.12 7.05 13.11
CA VAL A 90 10.38 7.97 14.22
C VAL A 90 9.06 8.44 14.81
N GLY A 91 8.13 8.86 13.96
CA GLY A 91 6.83 9.36 14.38
C GLY A 91 5.95 9.79 13.22
N VAL A 92 4.69 10.09 13.55
CA VAL A 92 3.65 10.49 12.61
C VAL A 92 3.05 11.83 13.07
N LEU A 93 2.92 12.76 12.14
CA LEU A 93 2.08 13.95 12.29
C LEU A 93 0.73 13.69 11.63
N VAL A 94 -0.38 13.92 12.34
CA VAL A 94 -1.73 13.73 11.81
C VAL A 94 -2.38 15.09 11.60
N SER A 95 -2.89 15.33 10.39
CA SER A 95 -3.71 16.51 10.08
C SER A 95 -5.13 16.06 9.76
N GLU A 96 -6.10 16.61 10.50
CA GLU A 96 -7.50 16.23 10.35
C GLU A 96 -8.43 17.44 10.28
N ILE A 97 -9.42 17.36 9.40
CA ILE A 97 -10.58 18.26 9.36
C ILE A 97 -11.79 17.40 9.69
N LEU A 98 -12.42 17.67 10.82
CA LEU A 98 -13.55 16.90 11.34
C LEU A 98 -14.87 17.58 10.99
N PRO A 99 -15.91 16.85 10.57
CA PRO A 99 -17.25 17.41 10.47
C PRO A 99 -17.74 17.98 11.82
N GLU A 100 -18.37 19.17 11.79
CA GLU A 100 -18.83 19.84 13.03
C GLU A 100 -19.77 18.96 13.87
N ASN A 101 -20.58 18.12 13.23
CA ASN A 101 -21.54 17.23 13.86
C ASN A 101 -21.05 15.78 13.95
N LEU A 102 -19.73 15.55 13.93
CA LEU A 102 -19.19 14.20 14.03
C LEU A 102 -19.48 13.60 15.40
N ASP A 103 -20.06 12.39 15.40
CA ASP A 103 -20.35 11.65 16.63
C ASP A 103 -19.06 11.40 17.44
N GLU A 104 -19.15 11.55 18.74
CA GLU A 104 -18.02 11.33 19.66
C GLU A 104 -17.52 9.89 19.60
N SER A 105 -18.41 8.92 19.41
CA SER A 105 -18.03 7.51 19.28
C SER A 105 -17.24 7.26 17.99
N PHE A 106 -17.60 7.91 16.88
CA PHE A 106 -16.86 7.86 15.63
C PHE A 106 -15.45 8.41 15.83
N ARG A 107 -15.34 9.62 16.41
CA ARG A 107 -14.04 10.25 16.67
C ARG A 107 -13.15 9.40 17.57
N THR A 108 -13.72 8.82 18.63
CA THR A 108 -12.98 7.94 19.54
C THR A 108 -12.40 6.73 18.79
N LYS A 109 -13.21 6.04 18.00
CA LYS A 109 -12.77 4.89 17.19
C LYS A 109 -11.71 5.24 16.15
N LEU A 110 -11.85 6.42 15.52
CA LEU A 110 -10.85 6.94 14.57
C LEU A 110 -9.47 7.06 15.24
N HIS A 111 -9.42 7.71 16.39
CA HIS A 111 -8.16 7.90 17.13
C HIS A 111 -7.64 6.60 17.77
N GLU A 112 -8.52 5.67 18.16
CA GLU A 112 -8.12 4.29 18.55
C GLU A 112 -7.42 3.59 17.39
N GLY A 113 -7.97 3.65 16.18
CA GLY A 113 -7.36 3.09 14.97
C GLY A 113 -5.97 3.66 14.69
N ILE A 114 -5.81 4.98 14.77
CA ILE A 114 -4.51 5.65 14.62
C ILE A 114 -3.50 5.16 15.66
N ASN A 115 -3.90 5.13 16.94
CA ASN A 115 -3.02 4.74 18.03
C ASN A 115 -2.59 3.27 17.94
N ASP A 116 -3.51 2.36 17.58
CA ASP A 116 -3.21 0.95 17.43
C ASP A 116 -2.33 0.66 16.21
N ALA A 117 -2.54 1.40 15.11
CA ALA A 117 -1.65 1.34 13.95
C ALA A 117 -0.22 1.81 14.30
N CYS A 118 -0.10 2.89 15.07
CA CYS A 118 1.19 3.35 15.58
C CYS A 118 1.88 2.29 16.46
N LYS A 119 1.12 1.65 17.37
CA LYS A 119 1.66 0.55 18.22
C LYS A 119 2.14 -0.63 17.38
N GLU A 120 1.35 -1.04 16.37
CA GLU A 120 1.71 -2.14 15.46
C GLU A 120 3.02 -1.85 14.73
N CYS A 121 3.22 -0.61 14.30
CA CYS A 121 4.42 -0.16 13.59
C CYS A 121 5.58 0.22 14.52
N GLY A 122 5.41 0.18 15.85
CA GLY A 122 6.42 0.60 16.83
C GLY A 122 6.74 2.09 16.75
N THR A 123 5.74 2.92 16.46
CA THR A 123 5.85 4.37 16.30
C THR A 123 4.82 5.12 17.14
N TYR A 124 4.77 6.44 17.00
CA TYR A 124 3.93 7.32 17.81
C TYR A 124 3.34 8.44 16.98
N VAL A 125 2.16 8.92 17.35
CA VAL A 125 1.71 10.27 16.94
C VAL A 125 2.55 11.27 17.72
N ILE A 126 3.35 12.07 17.01
CA ILE A 126 4.27 13.06 17.60
C ILE A 126 3.74 14.49 17.52
N GLY A 127 2.64 14.71 16.80
CA GLY A 127 2.00 16.01 16.68
C GLY A 127 0.93 15.97 15.58
N GLY A 128 0.39 17.14 15.27
CA GLY A 128 -0.63 17.26 14.22
C GLY A 128 -1.43 18.54 14.32
N ASP A 129 -2.51 18.59 13.55
CA ASP A 129 -3.45 19.72 13.52
C ASP A 129 -4.88 19.20 13.42
N THR A 130 -5.81 19.84 14.12
CA THR A 130 -7.23 19.50 14.11
C THR A 130 -8.08 20.72 13.81
N ASN A 131 -8.80 20.68 12.71
CA ASN A 131 -9.74 21.72 12.28
C ASN A 131 -11.14 21.17 12.11
N PHE A 132 -12.11 22.05 11.89
CA PHE A 132 -13.51 21.68 11.60
C PHE A 132 -13.91 22.09 10.20
N GLY A 133 -14.72 21.26 9.54
CA GLY A 133 -15.18 21.48 8.17
C GLY A 133 -16.46 20.73 7.85
N LYS A 134 -16.79 20.64 6.56
CA LYS A 134 -18.04 20.00 6.11
C LYS A 134 -17.96 18.49 6.02
N GLN A 135 -16.78 17.96 5.76
CA GLN A 135 -16.52 16.54 5.57
C GLN A 135 -15.23 16.12 6.26
N LEU A 136 -15.09 14.83 6.51
CA LEU A 136 -13.87 14.26 7.07
C LEU A 136 -12.74 14.32 6.03
N ILE A 137 -11.66 15.02 6.35
CA ILE A 137 -10.42 15.01 5.60
C ILE A 137 -9.32 14.62 6.58
N ILE A 138 -8.57 13.58 6.27
CA ILE A 138 -7.51 13.12 7.14
C ILE A 138 -6.29 12.72 6.32
N SER A 139 -5.13 13.15 6.79
CA SER A 139 -3.82 12.84 6.23
C SER A 139 -2.81 12.67 7.33
N ALA A 140 -1.71 12.01 7.03
CA ALA A 140 -0.58 11.95 7.95
C ALA A 140 0.73 12.19 7.20
N THR A 141 1.73 12.65 7.96
CA THR A 141 3.12 12.74 7.52
C THR A 141 3.96 11.86 8.42
N ALA A 142 4.65 10.88 7.85
CA ALA A 142 5.54 10.00 8.60
C ALA A 142 7.00 10.41 8.42
N ILE A 143 7.74 10.28 9.50
CA ILE A 143 9.17 10.53 9.59
C ILE A 143 9.84 9.22 9.96
N GLY A 144 10.88 8.84 9.21
CA GLY A 144 11.70 7.67 9.47
C GLY A 144 13.18 7.94 9.25
N ILE A 145 14.03 7.02 9.67
CA ILE A 145 15.48 7.10 9.49
C ILE A 145 15.97 5.81 8.82
N THR A 146 16.73 5.96 7.73
CA THR A 146 17.54 4.90 7.17
C THR A 146 18.97 4.99 7.74
N LYS A 147 19.55 3.86 8.12
CA LYS A 147 20.86 3.81 8.76
C LYS A 147 21.99 3.64 7.75
N ASN A 148 23.10 4.38 7.93
CA ASN A 148 24.33 4.22 7.14
C ASN A 148 24.12 4.23 5.62
N ARG A 149 23.22 5.07 5.10
CA ARG A 149 22.80 5.09 3.68
C ARG A 149 22.21 3.77 3.20
N MET A 150 21.59 3.03 4.10
CA MET A 150 20.98 1.73 3.83
C MET A 150 19.50 1.92 3.50
N PHE A 151 19.17 2.11 2.23
CA PHE A 151 17.80 2.27 1.76
C PHE A 151 17.57 1.53 0.44
N ASN A 152 16.36 1.09 0.24
CA ASN A 152 15.89 0.57 -1.04
C ASN A 152 15.33 1.71 -1.90
N THR A 153 15.31 1.51 -3.20
CA THR A 153 14.66 2.41 -4.16
C THR A 153 13.89 1.60 -5.20
N ARG A 154 13.06 2.27 -5.99
CA ARG A 154 12.38 1.66 -7.13
C ARG A 154 13.29 1.38 -8.31
N ILE A 155 14.57 1.80 -8.26
CA ILE A 155 15.55 1.70 -9.35
C ILE A 155 16.62 0.70 -8.97
N GLY A 156 17.07 -0.12 -9.95
CA GLY A 156 18.18 -1.03 -9.80
C GLY A 156 17.94 -2.46 -10.27
N CYS A 157 16.67 -2.84 -10.54
CA CYS A 157 16.39 -4.18 -11.05
C CYS A 157 16.90 -4.37 -12.49
N LYS A 158 17.33 -5.59 -12.79
CA LYS A 158 17.96 -5.97 -14.07
C LYS A 158 17.34 -7.26 -14.59
N PRO A 159 17.34 -7.49 -15.91
CA PRO A 159 16.97 -8.76 -16.48
C PRO A 159 17.75 -9.91 -15.84
N GLY A 160 17.02 -10.96 -15.45
CA GLY A 160 17.55 -12.10 -14.69
C GLY A 160 17.35 -12.01 -13.17
N ASP A 161 16.96 -10.84 -12.65
CA ASP A 161 16.54 -10.73 -11.24
C ASP A 161 15.21 -11.47 -11.03
N VAL A 162 15.09 -12.11 -9.88
CA VAL A 162 13.87 -12.80 -9.46
C VAL A 162 12.96 -11.85 -8.69
N LEU A 163 11.68 -11.85 -9.02
CA LEU A 163 10.69 -10.95 -8.42
C LEU A 163 9.95 -11.63 -7.27
N TYR A 164 9.85 -10.92 -6.15
CA TYR A 164 9.22 -11.37 -4.91
C TYR A 164 8.17 -10.39 -4.41
N THR A 165 7.25 -10.90 -3.58
CA THR A 165 6.38 -10.10 -2.72
C THR A 165 6.43 -10.58 -1.27
N THR A 166 6.14 -9.70 -0.33
CA THR A 166 6.11 -10.00 1.11
C THR A 166 4.86 -10.73 1.56
N GLY A 167 3.82 -10.81 0.72
CA GLY A 167 2.58 -11.51 1.02
C GLY A 167 1.75 -11.75 -0.23
N LYS A 168 0.53 -12.23 -0.03
CA LYS A 168 -0.43 -12.48 -1.11
C LYS A 168 -1.02 -11.18 -1.63
N LEU A 169 -1.30 -11.14 -2.93
CA LEU A 169 -1.81 -9.97 -3.64
C LEU A 169 -3.33 -10.03 -3.82
N GLY A 170 -3.96 -8.88 -4.03
CA GLY A 170 -5.33 -8.74 -4.51
C GLY A 170 -6.40 -8.54 -3.45
N ILE A 171 -6.07 -8.61 -2.15
CA ILE A 171 -7.08 -8.43 -1.09
C ILE A 171 -7.58 -6.99 -1.01
N GLY A 172 -6.73 -6.01 -1.28
CA GLY A 172 -7.13 -4.60 -1.30
C GLY A 172 -8.19 -4.35 -2.37
N ASN A 173 -7.93 -4.77 -3.60
CA ASN A 173 -8.88 -4.63 -4.69
C ASN A 173 -10.18 -5.42 -4.49
N ALA A 174 -10.10 -6.62 -3.90
CA ALA A 174 -11.30 -7.39 -3.56
C ALA A 174 -12.14 -6.68 -2.50
N TYR A 175 -11.50 -6.12 -1.47
CA TYR A 175 -12.19 -5.31 -0.45
C TYR A 175 -12.87 -4.09 -1.08
N ALA A 176 -12.15 -3.30 -1.88
CA ALA A 176 -12.73 -2.15 -2.56
C ALA A 176 -13.93 -2.54 -3.43
N LEU A 177 -13.83 -3.65 -4.17
CA LEU A 177 -14.93 -4.17 -5.00
C LEU A 177 -16.17 -4.48 -4.14
N THR A 178 -16.02 -5.17 -3.00
CA THR A 178 -17.15 -5.48 -2.12
C THR A 178 -17.81 -4.23 -1.55
N GLN A 179 -17.02 -3.21 -1.17
CA GLN A 179 -17.56 -1.94 -0.65
C GLN A 179 -18.30 -1.13 -1.72
N LEU A 180 -17.75 -1.05 -2.93
CA LEU A 180 -18.31 -0.29 -4.05
C LEU A 180 -19.52 -0.97 -4.70
N ALA A 181 -19.58 -2.30 -4.66
CA ALA A 181 -20.71 -3.08 -5.14
C ALA A 181 -21.80 -3.30 -4.07
N GLU A 182 -21.60 -2.79 -2.84
CA GLU A 182 -22.50 -3.02 -1.69
C GLU A 182 -22.81 -4.52 -1.51
N SER A 183 -21.78 -5.38 -1.69
CA SER A 183 -21.93 -6.83 -1.60
C SER A 183 -22.23 -7.27 -0.18
N GLU A 184 -23.05 -8.32 -0.03
CA GLU A 184 -23.24 -9.01 1.25
C GLU A 184 -21.98 -9.79 1.70
N CYS A 185 -21.10 -10.11 0.76
CA CYS A 185 -19.82 -10.72 1.06
C CYS A 185 -18.90 -9.75 1.78
N GLN A 186 -18.44 -10.14 2.95
CA GLN A 186 -17.49 -9.34 3.75
C GLN A 186 -16.09 -9.91 3.62
N ILE A 187 -15.13 -9.01 3.38
CA ILE A 187 -13.70 -9.30 3.44
C ILE A 187 -13.12 -8.56 4.64
N GLU A 188 -12.41 -9.27 5.49
CA GLU A 188 -11.60 -8.64 6.51
C GLU A 188 -10.40 -7.96 5.83
N TYR A 189 -10.31 -6.65 5.99
CA TYR A 189 -9.24 -5.84 5.42
C TYR A 189 -8.64 -4.94 6.49
N LYS A 190 -7.45 -5.29 6.92
CA LYS A 190 -6.66 -4.56 7.89
C LYS A 190 -5.17 -4.78 7.59
N PRO A 191 -4.64 -4.16 6.52
CA PRO A 191 -3.26 -4.38 6.12
C PRO A 191 -2.27 -3.84 7.16
N VAL A 192 -1.09 -4.45 7.19
CA VAL A 192 0.03 -4.05 8.06
C VAL A 192 1.25 -3.78 7.19
N ALA A 193 1.81 -2.58 7.31
CA ALA A 193 3.01 -2.18 6.60
C ALA A 193 4.21 -3.09 6.92
N LYS A 194 4.99 -3.44 5.90
CA LYS A 194 6.04 -4.48 5.98
C LYS A 194 7.41 -3.94 6.43
N LEU A 195 7.43 -3.12 7.48
CA LEU A 195 8.65 -2.44 7.99
C LEU A 195 9.81 -3.41 8.24
N LYS A 196 9.56 -4.51 8.95
CA LYS A 196 10.60 -5.53 9.24
C LYS A 196 11.13 -6.17 7.96
N ALA A 197 10.24 -6.44 7.00
CA ALA A 197 10.63 -7.02 5.71
C ALA A 197 11.45 -6.02 4.89
N GLY A 198 11.02 -4.76 4.81
CA GLY A 198 11.75 -3.70 4.12
C GLY A 198 13.18 -3.57 4.61
N ILE A 199 13.39 -3.56 5.94
CA ILE A 199 14.74 -3.53 6.55
C ILE A 199 15.51 -4.82 6.23
N ALA A 200 14.85 -5.98 6.26
CA ALA A 200 15.50 -7.27 6.06
C ALA A 200 16.02 -7.51 4.63
N ILE A 201 15.36 -6.93 3.62
CA ILE A 201 15.77 -7.07 2.20
C ILE A 201 16.81 -6.03 1.77
N TRP A 202 17.15 -5.09 2.62
CA TRP A 202 18.18 -4.11 2.32
C TRP A 202 19.54 -4.77 1.96
N GLY A 203 20.20 -4.24 0.94
CA GLY A 203 21.47 -4.78 0.42
C GLY A 203 21.36 -6.13 -0.32
N ILE A 204 20.15 -6.71 -0.36
CA ILE A 204 19.82 -7.93 -1.10
C ILE A 204 18.94 -7.57 -2.30
N ALA A 205 17.89 -6.79 -2.09
CA ALA A 205 17.01 -6.33 -3.13
C ALA A 205 17.74 -5.39 -4.10
N SER A 206 17.46 -5.53 -5.39
CA SER A 206 17.92 -4.61 -6.45
C SER A 206 16.99 -3.41 -6.56
N CYS A 207 15.69 -3.59 -6.35
CA CYS A 207 14.68 -2.55 -6.26
C CYS A 207 13.56 -2.98 -5.31
N CYS A 208 12.79 -2.00 -4.82
CA CYS A 208 11.64 -2.22 -3.97
C CYS A 208 10.59 -1.13 -4.20
N ILE A 209 9.32 -1.52 -4.14
CA ILE A 209 8.14 -0.65 -4.18
C ILE A 209 7.05 -1.30 -3.32
N ASP A 210 6.19 -0.52 -2.70
CA ASP A 210 5.00 -1.02 -2.07
C ASP A 210 3.82 -1.20 -3.06
N THR A 211 2.72 -1.79 -2.60
CA THR A 211 1.53 -2.02 -3.42
C THR A 211 0.34 -1.17 -2.98
N SER A 212 0.57 0.02 -2.43
CA SER A 212 -0.50 0.94 -1.99
C SER A 212 -1.49 1.24 -3.12
N ASP A 213 -0.98 1.52 -4.33
CA ASP A 213 -1.75 1.77 -5.55
C ASP A 213 -2.12 0.48 -6.33
N GLY A 214 -1.99 -0.69 -5.70
CA GLY A 214 -2.22 -1.99 -6.33
C GLY A 214 -1.02 -2.53 -7.10
N ALA A 215 -1.06 -3.84 -7.35
CA ALA A 215 0.09 -4.56 -7.88
C ALA A 215 0.47 -4.16 -9.32
N ILE A 216 -0.50 -3.96 -10.23
CA ILE A 216 -0.19 -3.53 -11.61
C ILE A 216 0.45 -2.15 -11.64
N ALA A 217 0.03 -1.23 -10.78
CA ALA A 217 0.67 0.09 -10.69
C ALA A 217 2.14 -0.05 -10.25
N ALA A 218 2.41 -0.88 -9.26
CA ALA A 218 3.77 -1.16 -8.78
C ALA A 218 4.63 -1.81 -9.87
N PHE A 219 4.13 -2.84 -10.58
CA PHE A 219 4.86 -3.47 -11.68
C PHE A 219 5.16 -2.50 -12.82
N ASP A 220 4.16 -1.73 -13.25
CA ASP A 220 4.33 -0.75 -14.33
C ASP A 220 5.37 0.31 -13.96
N GLN A 221 5.37 0.78 -12.72
CA GLN A 221 6.34 1.75 -12.24
C GLN A 221 7.76 1.19 -12.23
N LEU A 222 7.96 -0.06 -11.77
CA LEU A 222 9.26 -0.72 -11.81
C LEU A 222 9.76 -0.90 -13.24
N MET A 223 8.89 -1.36 -14.16
CA MET A 223 9.25 -1.53 -15.57
C MET A 223 9.69 -0.23 -16.23
N ARG A 224 8.96 0.86 -16.01
CA ARG A 224 9.26 2.17 -16.60
C ARG A 224 10.56 2.76 -16.07
N LEU A 225 10.74 2.75 -14.76
CA LEU A 225 11.93 3.33 -14.13
C LEU A 225 13.22 2.58 -14.49
N ASN A 226 13.14 1.26 -14.71
CA ASN A 226 14.29 0.42 -14.99
C ASN A 226 14.41 0.02 -16.47
N ASN A 227 13.45 0.40 -17.31
CA ASN A 227 13.42 0.07 -18.74
C ASN A 227 13.49 -1.44 -19.02
N VAL A 228 12.75 -2.24 -18.25
CA VAL A 228 12.70 -3.70 -18.28
C VAL A 228 11.28 -4.22 -18.54
N GLY A 229 11.11 -5.52 -18.70
CA GLY A 229 9.82 -6.19 -18.64
C GLY A 229 9.71 -7.08 -17.41
N ILE A 230 8.48 -7.48 -17.09
CA ILE A 230 8.18 -8.42 -16.00
C ILE A 230 7.40 -9.59 -16.57
N LYS A 231 7.81 -10.81 -16.19
CA LYS A 231 7.08 -12.04 -16.49
C LYS A 231 6.71 -12.73 -15.20
N MET A 232 5.41 -12.87 -14.97
CA MET A 232 4.88 -13.60 -13.81
C MET A 232 5.10 -15.10 -13.96
N ASP A 233 5.29 -15.79 -12.84
CA ASP A 233 5.35 -17.25 -12.80
C ASP A 233 4.03 -17.87 -13.31
N LEU A 234 4.08 -19.12 -13.80
CA LEU A 234 2.90 -19.82 -14.32
C LEU A 234 1.79 -19.95 -13.26
N ASP A 235 2.18 -20.10 -12.01
CA ASP A 235 1.28 -20.26 -10.87
C ASP A 235 0.93 -18.94 -10.18
N TRP A 236 1.11 -17.79 -10.85
CA TRP A 236 0.85 -16.45 -10.28
C TRP A 236 -0.50 -16.34 -9.56
N ALA A 237 -1.55 -17.00 -10.10
CA ALA A 237 -2.87 -17.00 -9.49
C ALA A 237 -2.93 -17.73 -8.12
N ALA A 238 -1.94 -18.57 -7.81
CA ALA A 238 -1.79 -19.16 -6.48
C ALA A 238 -1.28 -18.16 -5.44
N LYS A 239 -0.64 -17.07 -5.91
CA LYS A 239 -0.13 -15.98 -5.06
C LYS A 239 -1.19 -14.94 -4.73
N LEU A 240 -2.39 -15.04 -5.33
CA LEU A 240 -3.53 -14.22 -4.93
C LEU A 240 -4.09 -14.70 -3.58
N ASP A 241 -4.63 -13.77 -2.82
CA ASP A 241 -5.32 -14.08 -1.58
C ASP A 241 -6.52 -15.02 -1.81
N THR A 242 -6.81 -15.89 -0.84
CA THR A 242 -7.84 -16.92 -1.01
C THR A 242 -9.25 -16.33 -0.98
N ASN A 243 -9.50 -15.37 -0.07
CA ASN A 243 -10.81 -14.72 0.05
C ASN A 243 -11.09 -13.86 -1.17
N SER A 244 -10.05 -13.17 -1.69
CA SER A 244 -10.13 -12.39 -2.93
C SER A 244 -10.55 -13.23 -4.13
N LYS A 245 -10.06 -14.47 -4.24
CA LYS A 245 -10.47 -15.39 -5.31
C LYS A 245 -11.95 -15.79 -5.23
N SER A 246 -12.50 -15.91 -4.03
CA SER A 246 -13.92 -16.18 -3.83
C SER A 246 -14.79 -15.04 -4.34
N ILE A 247 -14.39 -13.80 -4.05
CA ILE A 247 -15.08 -12.60 -4.53
C ILE A 247 -15.05 -12.51 -6.05
N ILE A 248 -13.90 -12.67 -6.68
CA ILE A 248 -13.79 -12.67 -8.14
C ILE A 248 -14.67 -13.75 -8.78
N TYR A 249 -14.76 -14.92 -8.17
CA TYR A 249 -15.62 -15.99 -8.64
C TYR A 249 -17.12 -15.61 -8.53
N GLU A 250 -17.53 -15.01 -7.41
CA GLU A 250 -18.90 -14.56 -7.18
C GLU A 250 -19.34 -13.50 -8.20
N PHE A 251 -18.47 -12.54 -8.50
CA PHE A 251 -18.74 -11.49 -9.50
C PHE A 251 -18.51 -11.95 -10.95
N GLY A 252 -18.07 -13.20 -11.19
CA GLY A 252 -17.76 -13.71 -12.52
C GLY A 252 -16.65 -12.95 -13.24
N LEU A 253 -15.70 -12.36 -12.50
CA LEU A 253 -14.65 -11.52 -13.03
C LEU A 253 -13.35 -12.30 -13.27
N PRO A 254 -12.51 -11.90 -14.23
CA PRO A 254 -11.21 -12.53 -14.45
C PRO A 254 -10.24 -12.24 -13.30
N LYS A 255 -9.46 -13.25 -12.89
CA LYS A 255 -8.57 -13.19 -11.72
C LYS A 255 -7.55 -12.04 -11.75
N TRP A 256 -7.08 -11.67 -12.95
CA TRP A 256 -6.08 -10.61 -13.07
C TRP A 256 -6.61 -9.22 -12.67
N LEU A 257 -7.94 -9.04 -12.63
CA LEU A 257 -8.55 -7.80 -12.12
C LEU A 257 -8.20 -7.53 -10.66
N LEU A 258 -7.91 -8.56 -9.86
CA LEU A 258 -7.42 -8.40 -8.50
C LEU A 258 -6.08 -7.65 -8.42
N LEU A 259 -5.30 -7.66 -9.50
CA LEU A 259 -4.04 -6.93 -9.59
C LEU A 259 -4.21 -5.51 -10.16
N ALA A 260 -5.37 -5.20 -10.77
CA ALA A 260 -5.56 -4.05 -11.65
C ALA A 260 -6.10 -2.79 -10.96
N GLY A 261 -6.73 -2.92 -9.79
CA GLY A 261 -7.31 -1.78 -9.08
C GLY A 261 -6.26 -0.89 -8.42
N GLN A 262 -6.71 0.27 -7.98
CA GLN A 262 -5.88 1.26 -7.27
C GLN A 262 -5.92 1.13 -5.75
N HIS A 263 -6.48 0.05 -5.24
CA HIS A 263 -6.56 -0.19 -3.80
C HIS A 263 -5.76 -1.44 -3.45
N GLY A 264 -4.61 -1.22 -2.85
CA GLY A 264 -3.63 -2.27 -2.64
C GLY A 264 -3.71 -2.96 -1.30
N GLU A 265 -2.83 -3.90 -1.11
CA GLU A 265 -2.68 -4.70 0.11
C GLU A 265 -1.50 -4.26 0.98
N PHE A 266 -0.74 -3.23 0.57
CA PHE A 266 0.43 -2.71 1.30
C PHE A 266 1.53 -3.75 1.53
N GLU A 267 1.66 -4.68 0.56
CA GLU A 267 2.81 -5.57 0.46
C GLU A 267 3.98 -4.86 -0.24
N LEU A 268 5.19 -5.37 -0.06
CA LEU A 268 6.34 -4.94 -0.84
C LEU A 268 6.53 -5.86 -2.03
N ILE A 269 6.77 -5.28 -3.21
CA ILE A 269 7.27 -5.96 -4.39
C ILE A 269 8.74 -5.56 -4.54
N PHE A 270 9.62 -6.55 -4.64
CA PHE A 270 11.06 -6.32 -4.75
C PHE A 270 11.71 -7.36 -5.65
N SER A 271 12.82 -6.99 -6.30
CA SER A 271 13.62 -7.92 -7.09
C SER A 271 14.93 -8.27 -6.38
N VAL A 272 15.41 -9.47 -6.63
CA VAL A 272 16.64 -9.99 -6.05
C VAL A 272 17.50 -10.62 -7.16
N PRO A 273 18.80 -10.27 -7.28
CA PRO A 273 19.70 -10.98 -8.16
C PRO A 273 19.70 -12.49 -7.86
N SER A 274 19.65 -13.32 -8.90
CA SER A 274 19.52 -14.78 -8.75
C SER A 274 20.58 -15.39 -7.83
N GLU A 275 21.81 -14.85 -7.85
CA GLU A 275 22.90 -15.27 -6.97
C GLU A 275 22.69 -14.94 -5.49
N LYS A 276 21.78 -14.00 -5.17
CA LYS A 276 21.45 -13.62 -3.79
C LYS A 276 20.21 -14.35 -3.21
N GLU A 277 19.51 -15.17 -3.99
CA GLU A 277 18.30 -15.89 -3.52
C GLU A 277 18.59 -16.78 -2.29
N SER A 278 19.78 -17.40 -2.22
CA SER A 278 20.19 -18.21 -1.07
C SER A 278 20.29 -17.38 0.21
N ILE A 279 20.75 -16.13 0.10
CA ILE A 279 20.84 -15.18 1.21
C ILE A 279 19.41 -14.76 1.64
N LEU A 280 18.53 -14.46 0.69
CA LEU A 280 17.13 -14.13 0.97
C LEU A 280 16.44 -15.27 1.73
N LYS A 281 16.60 -16.53 1.29
CA LYS A 281 16.02 -17.71 1.97
C LYS A 281 16.54 -17.85 3.41
N LYS A 282 17.82 -17.60 3.64
CA LYS A 282 18.41 -17.65 4.98
C LYS A 282 17.79 -16.57 5.89
N ILE A 283 17.67 -15.35 5.42
CA ILE A 283 17.07 -14.23 6.17
C ILE A 283 15.59 -14.50 6.44
N SER A 284 14.83 -14.96 5.44
CA SER A 284 13.44 -15.40 5.60
C SER A 284 13.29 -16.37 6.78
N SER A 285 14.13 -17.41 6.82
CA SER A 285 14.10 -18.41 7.91
C SER A 285 14.51 -17.83 9.26
N GLN A 286 15.56 -17.00 9.31
CA GLN A 286 16.08 -16.44 10.56
C GLN A 286 15.12 -15.44 11.23
N LEU A 287 14.41 -14.64 10.42
CA LEU A 287 13.51 -13.60 10.89
C LEU A 287 12.03 -14.02 10.88
N SER A 288 11.74 -15.27 10.50
CA SER A 288 10.36 -15.77 10.32
C SER A 288 9.53 -14.89 9.37
N LEU A 289 10.19 -14.37 8.32
CA LEU A 289 9.56 -13.60 7.26
C LEU A 289 9.19 -14.53 6.09
N HIS A 290 8.08 -14.27 5.44
CA HIS A 290 7.65 -15.04 4.27
C HIS A 290 7.75 -14.18 3.02
N PHE A 291 8.57 -14.63 2.06
CA PHE A 291 8.69 -14.01 0.75
C PHE A 291 8.18 -14.98 -0.31
N LEU A 292 7.25 -14.51 -1.13
CA LEU A 292 6.65 -15.29 -2.21
C LEU A 292 7.31 -14.90 -3.52
N ARG A 293 7.92 -15.86 -4.20
CA ARG A 293 8.37 -15.66 -5.57
C ARG A 293 7.14 -15.51 -6.46
N ILE A 294 7.13 -14.48 -7.31
CA ILE A 294 5.99 -14.14 -8.18
C ILE A 294 6.37 -14.04 -9.65
N GLY A 295 7.64 -13.97 -10.00
CA GLY A 295 8.08 -13.85 -11.39
C GLY A 295 9.56 -13.52 -11.54
N GLU A 296 9.89 -12.95 -12.68
CA GLU A 296 11.25 -12.57 -13.07
C GLU A 296 11.27 -11.27 -13.88
N ILE A 297 12.37 -10.55 -13.78
CA ILE A 297 12.66 -9.36 -14.60
C ILE A 297 13.28 -9.84 -15.92
N GLN A 298 12.81 -9.30 -17.05
CA GLN A 298 13.26 -9.71 -18.37
C GLN A 298 13.63 -8.53 -19.29
N ASN A 299 14.37 -8.82 -20.38
CA ASN A 299 14.71 -7.82 -21.39
C ASN A 299 13.51 -7.41 -22.25
N ASN A 300 12.63 -8.38 -22.56
CA ASN A 300 11.45 -8.13 -23.36
C ASN A 300 10.49 -7.24 -22.58
N LYS A 301 10.28 -6.00 -23.06
CA LYS A 301 9.44 -5.01 -22.39
C LYS A 301 7.98 -5.44 -22.41
N GLY A 302 7.26 -5.13 -21.35
CA GLY A 302 5.86 -5.49 -21.16
C GLY A 302 5.65 -6.28 -19.87
N PHE A 303 4.40 -6.38 -19.47
CA PHE A 303 3.97 -7.18 -18.32
C PHE A 303 3.26 -8.43 -18.79
N PHE A 304 3.86 -9.58 -18.55
CA PHE A 304 3.41 -10.87 -19.06
C PHE A 304 2.93 -11.76 -17.93
N LEU A 305 1.77 -12.36 -18.13
CA LEU A 305 1.24 -13.38 -17.25
C LEU A 305 0.48 -14.46 -18.04
N ASN A 306 0.23 -15.60 -17.42
CA ASN A 306 -0.52 -16.68 -18.05
C ASN A 306 -2.01 -16.59 -17.70
N ILE A 307 -2.84 -16.53 -18.74
CA ILE A 307 -4.31 -16.66 -18.63
C ILE A 307 -4.72 -17.90 -19.41
N ASN A 308 -5.38 -18.86 -18.75
CA ASN A 308 -5.83 -20.12 -19.35
C ASN A 308 -4.72 -20.80 -20.17
N ASP A 309 -3.56 -21.05 -19.54
CA ASP A 309 -2.37 -21.72 -20.10
C ASP A 309 -1.67 -20.99 -21.26
N HIS A 310 -1.99 -19.73 -21.50
CA HIS A 310 -1.33 -18.92 -22.51
C HIS A 310 -0.69 -17.68 -21.87
N GLN A 311 0.52 -17.38 -22.31
CA GLN A 311 1.18 -16.12 -21.96
C GLN A 311 0.52 -14.99 -22.74
N VAL A 312 0.08 -13.96 -22.01
CA VAL A 312 -0.48 -12.72 -22.55
C VAL A 312 0.28 -11.53 -22.02
N GLU A 313 0.32 -10.47 -22.81
CA GLU A 313 0.81 -9.16 -22.37
C GLU A 313 -0.37 -8.30 -21.89
N LEU A 314 -0.35 -7.86 -20.63
CA LEU A 314 -1.33 -6.90 -20.12
C LEU A 314 -0.93 -5.47 -20.46
N PRO A 315 -1.84 -4.65 -20.98
CA PRO A 315 -1.59 -3.25 -21.31
C PRO A 315 -1.63 -2.39 -20.03
N THR A 316 -0.57 -2.45 -19.21
CA THR A 316 -0.51 -1.81 -17.88
C THR A 316 -0.78 -0.32 -17.91
N GLU A 317 -0.28 0.40 -18.93
CA GLU A 317 -0.57 1.82 -19.13
C GLU A 317 -2.07 2.10 -19.29
N LYS A 318 -2.74 1.33 -20.14
CA LYS A 318 -4.19 1.48 -20.35
C LYS A 318 -4.97 1.19 -19.07
N ILE A 319 -4.57 0.15 -18.34
CA ILE A 319 -5.19 -0.23 -17.06
C ILE A 319 -5.04 0.89 -16.03
N ARG A 320 -3.83 1.43 -15.84
CA ARG A 320 -3.58 2.54 -14.93
C ARG A 320 -4.38 3.79 -15.28
N ASN A 321 -4.46 4.13 -16.57
CA ASN A 321 -5.23 5.30 -17.03
C ASN A 321 -6.74 5.13 -16.86
N ILE A 322 -7.28 3.89 -16.88
CA ILE A 322 -8.69 3.64 -16.53
C ILE A 322 -8.93 3.95 -15.05
N ALA A 323 -8.02 3.51 -14.19
CA ALA A 323 -8.13 3.70 -12.75
C ALA A 323 -8.01 5.18 -12.32
N SER A 324 -7.23 5.99 -13.04
CA SER A 324 -7.01 7.43 -12.75
C SER A 324 -8.10 8.37 -13.30
N GLN A 325 -9.25 7.85 -13.75
CA GLN A 325 -10.32 8.71 -14.30
C GLN A 325 -11.05 9.48 -13.20
N LYS A 326 -11.32 10.76 -13.44
CA LYS A 326 -12.19 11.59 -12.59
C LYS A 326 -13.63 11.06 -12.64
N ASN A 327 -14.37 11.19 -11.54
CA ASN A 327 -15.73 10.71 -11.38
C ASN A 327 -15.82 9.17 -11.42
N PHE A 328 -15.12 8.53 -10.51
CA PHE A 328 -15.11 7.09 -10.37
C PHE A 328 -16.55 6.53 -10.24
N ASN A 329 -16.85 5.54 -11.06
CA ASN A 329 -18.04 4.71 -10.95
C ASN A 329 -17.66 3.28 -11.29
N LEU A 330 -18.08 2.32 -10.47
CA LEU A 330 -17.67 0.91 -10.62
C LEU A 330 -17.95 0.35 -12.03
N ASN A 331 -19.09 0.69 -12.64
CA ASN A 331 -19.43 0.23 -14.00
C ASN A 331 -18.51 0.86 -15.05
N THR A 332 -18.20 2.15 -14.94
CA THR A 332 -17.28 2.85 -15.87
C THR A 332 -15.86 2.35 -15.72
N TYR A 333 -15.50 1.86 -14.54
CA TYR A 333 -14.21 1.24 -14.27
C TYR A 333 -14.11 -0.20 -14.78
N LEU A 334 -15.09 -1.07 -14.46
CA LEU A 334 -15.05 -2.49 -14.83
C LEU A 334 -15.23 -2.72 -16.33
N LYS A 335 -16.10 -1.97 -17.00
CA LYS A 335 -16.40 -2.17 -18.42
C LYS A 335 -15.16 -2.15 -19.34
N PRO A 336 -14.29 -1.12 -19.30
CA PRO A 336 -13.08 -1.11 -20.12
C PRO A 336 -12.10 -2.24 -19.78
N LEU A 337 -12.03 -2.65 -18.51
CA LEU A 337 -11.18 -3.78 -18.09
C LEU A 337 -11.69 -5.10 -18.63
N LEU A 338 -13.01 -5.31 -18.66
CA LEU A 338 -13.63 -6.48 -19.29
C LEU A 338 -13.47 -6.48 -20.82
N GLU A 339 -13.47 -5.32 -21.47
CA GLU A 339 -13.13 -5.19 -22.88
C GLU A 339 -11.66 -5.59 -23.16
N ILE A 340 -10.73 -5.22 -22.25
CA ILE A 340 -9.34 -5.72 -22.32
C ILE A 340 -9.32 -7.24 -22.18
N ASP A 341 -9.99 -7.82 -21.19
CA ASP A 341 -10.03 -9.27 -21.00
C ASP A 341 -10.56 -9.99 -22.24
N ASN A 342 -11.67 -9.51 -22.80
CA ASN A 342 -12.24 -10.05 -24.04
C ASN A 342 -11.24 -9.99 -25.22
N SER A 343 -10.49 -8.88 -25.36
CA SER A 343 -9.49 -8.74 -26.41
C SER A 343 -8.33 -9.75 -26.24
N LEU A 344 -7.89 -9.96 -25.00
CA LEU A 344 -6.87 -10.96 -24.68
C LEU A 344 -7.32 -12.39 -24.98
N GLN A 345 -8.61 -12.68 -24.83
CA GLN A 345 -9.19 -13.98 -25.16
C GLN A 345 -9.46 -14.15 -26.67
N ASN A 346 -9.88 -13.10 -27.38
CA ASN A 346 -10.16 -13.14 -28.83
C ASN A 346 -8.87 -13.21 -29.68
N ASN A 347 -7.76 -12.62 -29.24
CA ASN A 347 -6.46 -12.80 -29.88
C ASN A 347 -6.04 -14.29 -29.98
N LYS A 348 -6.59 -15.14 -29.10
CA LYS A 348 -6.40 -16.59 -29.17
C LYS A 348 -7.03 -17.24 -30.44
N ARG A 349 -8.25 -16.85 -30.79
CA ARG A 349 -8.94 -17.42 -31.97
C ARG A 349 -8.16 -17.07 -33.22
N GLN A 350 -7.71 -15.83 -33.33
CA GLN A 350 -6.95 -15.38 -34.50
C GLN A 350 -5.56 -16.03 -34.61
N TYR A 351 -4.92 -16.38 -33.50
CA TYR A 351 -3.63 -17.09 -33.48
C TYR A 351 -3.81 -18.58 -33.90
N PHE A 352 -4.85 -19.24 -33.40
CA PHE A 352 -5.21 -20.60 -33.79
C PHE A 352 -5.65 -20.68 -35.24
N ASP A 353 -6.46 -19.74 -35.72
CA ASP A 353 -6.90 -19.67 -37.11
C ASP A 353 -5.73 -19.41 -38.07
N ASN A 354 -4.77 -18.57 -37.68
CA ASN A 354 -3.54 -18.33 -38.45
C ASN A 354 -2.58 -19.55 -38.43
N LEU A 355 -2.53 -20.32 -37.35
CA LEU A 355 -1.72 -21.56 -37.30
C LEU A 355 -2.33 -22.68 -38.16
N LEU A 356 -3.65 -22.81 -38.16
CA LEU A 356 -4.38 -23.80 -39.00
C LEU A 356 -4.39 -23.43 -40.48
N THR A 357 -4.22 -22.15 -40.83
CA THR A 357 -4.09 -21.72 -42.23
C THR A 357 -2.65 -21.77 -42.74
N SER A 358 -1.67 -22.01 -41.88
CA SER A 358 -0.24 -22.17 -42.22
C SER A 358 0.24 -23.63 -42.19
N LEU A 359 -0.64 -24.58 -41.87
CA LEU A 359 -0.48 -26.03 -42.00
C LEU A 359 -1.28 -26.54 -43.21
#